data_91582ecd46eb6c8a69b17b37408fd5ff
#
_entry.id   91582ecd46eb6c8a69b17b37408fd5ff
#
_cell.length_a   1.000
_cell.length_b   1.000
_cell.length_c   1.000
_cell.angle_alpha   90.00
_cell.angle_beta   90.00
_cell.angle_gamma   90.00
#
_symmetry.space_group_name_H-M   'P 1'
#
loop_
_entity.id
_entity.type
_entity.pdbx_description
1 polymer ?
#
loop_
_entity_poly.entity_id
_entity_poly.type
_entity_poly.pdbx_seq_one_letter_code
_entity_poly.pdbx_strand_id
1 'polypeptide(L)'
;MLKKSSGAVLLFVLAAALAMSTMVLLFQNKSRLYVEVFSNSSRALRINYAAEAGISIGRELIKLQREKELSSFAADRSWPREKTYEFEGLTLNIKVDDENSKINPNKIFGKEKGEINSRLYSLYNGFFSAMGYSATSRDSLLDWIDEDDIPRQNGAEAFYYRTAGLPYVPPNKPLYGIEEISLVRDFTEDVLFGEEKEDGEMEKGLIDFITLFSDGKINVNTCTPEIFSAMGFTAADIEKILASR
;
A
#
# COMPACT_ATOMS: atom_id res chain seq x y z
N MET A 1 77.51 -15.01 -32.82
CA MET A 1 76.55 -15.61 -31.86
C MET A 1 75.71 -14.54 -31.14
N LEU A 2 74.95 -13.68 -31.84
CA LEU A 2 74.19 -12.58 -31.19
C LEU A 2 72.74 -12.43 -31.70
N LYS A 3 72.20 -13.43 -32.40
CA LYS A 3 70.84 -13.36 -32.98
C LYS A 3 69.73 -14.03 -32.11
N LYS A 4 70.06 -14.72 -30.98
CA LYS A 4 69.06 -15.40 -30.12
C LYS A 4 68.47 -14.51 -29.01
N SER A 5 69.11 -13.41 -28.63
CA SER A 5 68.66 -12.54 -27.51
C SER A 5 67.52 -11.56 -27.93
N SER A 6 67.50 -11.13 -29.18
CA SER A 6 66.47 -10.16 -29.68
C SER A 6 65.05 -10.70 -29.65
N GLY A 7 64.86 -12.00 -29.93
CA GLY A 7 63.53 -12.62 -29.88
C GLY A 7 62.99 -12.76 -28.47
N ALA A 8 63.86 -13.08 -27.51
CA ALA A 8 63.43 -13.18 -26.10
C ALA A 8 63.04 -11.80 -25.51
N VAL A 9 63.76 -10.76 -25.85
CA VAL A 9 63.43 -9.39 -25.43
C VAL A 9 62.09 -8.94 -26.01
N LEU A 10 61.83 -9.23 -27.30
CA LEU A 10 60.55 -8.90 -27.92
C LEU A 10 59.37 -9.61 -27.26
N LEU A 11 59.50 -10.91 -26.95
CA LEU A 11 58.50 -11.69 -26.20
C LEU A 11 58.23 -11.11 -24.80
N PHE A 12 59.29 -10.71 -24.10
CA PHE A 12 59.15 -10.08 -22.76
C PHE A 12 58.42 -8.74 -22.82
N VAL A 13 58.74 -7.89 -23.79
CA VAL A 13 58.06 -6.60 -24.00
C VAL A 13 56.59 -6.83 -24.37
N LEU A 14 56.30 -7.80 -25.25
CA LEU A 14 54.90 -8.13 -25.62
C LEU A 14 54.10 -8.64 -24.41
N ALA A 15 54.69 -9.52 -23.62
CA ALA A 15 54.06 -10.03 -22.40
C ALA A 15 53.79 -8.91 -21.35
N ALA A 16 54.77 -8.00 -21.19
CA ALA A 16 54.59 -6.84 -20.31
C ALA A 16 53.50 -5.88 -20.82
N ALA A 17 53.44 -5.64 -22.12
CA ALA A 17 52.39 -4.81 -22.73
C ALA A 17 50.99 -5.43 -22.57
N LEU A 18 50.86 -6.75 -22.75
CA LEU A 18 49.62 -7.46 -22.48
C LEU A 18 49.22 -7.41 -21.00
N ALA A 19 50.16 -7.60 -20.11
CA ALA A 19 49.88 -7.51 -18.68
C ALA A 19 49.41 -6.10 -18.25
N MET A 20 50.06 -5.05 -18.79
CA MET A 20 49.62 -3.67 -18.56
C MET A 20 48.24 -3.38 -19.14
N SER A 21 47.94 -3.87 -20.34
CA SER A 21 46.67 -3.69 -20.98
C SER A 21 45.54 -4.40 -20.17
N THR A 22 45.77 -5.62 -19.71
CA THR A 22 44.81 -6.31 -18.87
C THR A 22 44.58 -5.61 -17.54
N MET A 23 45.64 -5.05 -16.93
CA MET A 23 45.52 -4.29 -15.69
C MET A 23 44.71 -3.00 -15.85
N VAL A 24 44.89 -2.30 -16.96
CA VAL A 24 44.08 -1.11 -17.31
C VAL A 24 42.63 -1.46 -17.53
N LEU A 25 42.33 -2.55 -18.23
CA LEU A 25 40.96 -3.02 -18.43
C LEU A 25 40.28 -3.41 -17.14
N LEU A 26 40.98 -4.14 -16.26
CA LEU A 26 40.47 -4.49 -14.93
C LEU A 26 40.20 -3.25 -14.06
N PHE A 27 41.11 -2.28 -14.11
CA PHE A 27 40.92 -1.01 -13.39
C PHE A 27 39.71 -0.22 -13.93
N GLN A 28 39.56 -0.14 -15.25
CA GLN A 28 38.42 0.53 -15.88
C GLN A 28 37.07 -0.13 -15.49
N ASN A 29 37.02 -1.47 -15.54
CA ASN A 29 35.82 -2.20 -15.16
C ASN A 29 35.46 -1.98 -13.68
N LYS A 30 36.48 -2.01 -12.80
CA LYS A 30 36.29 -1.76 -11.38
C LYS A 30 35.86 -0.31 -11.09
N SER A 31 36.47 0.66 -11.77
CA SER A 31 36.07 2.08 -11.67
C SER A 31 34.62 2.29 -12.11
N ARG A 32 34.19 1.68 -13.22
CA ARG A 32 32.80 1.75 -13.68
C ARG A 32 31.84 1.22 -12.61
N LEU A 33 32.14 0.06 -12.04
CA LEU A 33 31.30 -0.54 -10.99
C LEU A 33 31.20 0.38 -9.76
N TYR A 34 32.29 0.98 -9.32
CA TYR A 34 32.26 1.92 -8.19
C TYR A 34 31.44 3.17 -8.49
N VAL A 35 31.56 3.74 -9.69
CA VAL A 35 30.76 4.90 -10.11
C VAL A 35 29.28 4.54 -10.13
N GLU A 36 28.92 3.37 -10.65
CA GLU A 36 27.53 2.90 -10.69
C GLU A 36 26.95 2.68 -9.30
N VAL A 37 27.67 1.97 -8.43
CA VAL A 37 27.25 1.76 -7.04
C VAL A 37 27.11 3.08 -6.28
N PHE A 38 28.06 4.00 -6.44
CA PHE A 38 27.99 5.32 -5.80
C PHE A 38 26.81 6.14 -6.32
N SER A 39 26.59 6.14 -7.64
CA SER A 39 25.49 6.84 -8.28
C SER A 39 24.13 6.30 -7.79
N ASN A 40 23.98 4.97 -7.73
CA ASN A 40 22.75 4.33 -7.25
C ASN A 40 22.51 4.62 -5.76
N SER A 41 23.56 4.55 -4.93
CA SER A 41 23.45 4.88 -3.50
C SER A 41 23.10 6.36 -3.28
N SER A 42 23.71 7.26 -4.03
CA SER A 42 23.39 8.70 -3.96
C SER A 42 21.97 8.99 -4.41
N ARG A 43 21.49 8.30 -5.47
CA ARG A 43 20.11 8.42 -5.93
C ARG A 43 19.11 7.92 -4.90
N ALA A 44 19.38 6.78 -4.27
CA ALA A 44 18.53 6.23 -3.22
C ALA A 44 18.43 7.17 -2.01
N LEU A 45 19.54 7.77 -1.58
CA LEU A 45 19.56 8.77 -0.51
C LEU A 45 18.71 10.01 -0.87
N ARG A 46 18.85 10.52 -2.09
CA ARG A 46 18.07 11.68 -2.56
C ARG A 46 16.57 11.38 -2.57
N ILE A 47 16.17 10.18 -3.02
CA ILE A 47 14.76 9.75 -2.99
C ILE A 47 14.23 9.68 -1.56
N ASN A 48 14.99 9.11 -0.63
CA ASN A 48 14.60 9.04 0.78
C ASN A 48 14.42 10.43 1.40
N TYR A 49 15.37 11.36 1.20
CA TYR A 49 15.23 12.73 1.68
C TYR A 49 14.05 13.47 1.05
N ALA A 50 13.79 13.25 -0.25
CA ALA A 50 12.63 13.82 -0.91
C ALA A 50 11.33 13.27 -0.32
N ALA A 51 11.26 11.97 -0.03
CA ALA A 51 10.09 11.36 0.62
C ALA A 51 9.85 11.92 2.03
N GLU A 52 10.90 12.06 2.86
CA GLU A 52 10.80 12.68 4.19
C GLU A 52 10.35 14.15 4.12
N ALA A 53 10.87 14.90 3.14
CA ALA A 53 10.43 16.26 2.87
C ALA A 53 8.94 16.28 2.48
N GLY A 54 8.49 15.34 1.65
CA GLY A 54 7.09 15.19 1.27
C GLY A 54 6.17 14.97 2.46
N ILE A 55 6.54 14.08 3.38
CA ILE A 55 5.80 13.84 4.63
C ILE A 55 5.73 15.14 5.47
N SER A 56 6.83 15.86 5.56
CA SER A 56 6.90 17.11 6.32
C SER A 56 6.01 18.19 5.72
N ILE A 57 6.00 18.33 4.38
CA ILE A 57 5.11 19.24 3.65
C ILE A 57 3.65 18.83 3.87
N GLY A 58 3.32 17.54 3.77
CA GLY A 58 1.97 17.03 4.02
C GLY A 58 1.47 17.37 5.42
N ARG A 59 2.30 17.18 6.44
CA ARG A 59 1.98 17.57 7.83
C ARG A 59 1.73 19.07 7.97
N GLU A 60 2.53 19.90 7.33
CA GLU A 60 2.36 21.35 7.40
C GLU A 60 1.09 21.82 6.67
N LEU A 61 0.75 21.20 5.54
CA LEU A 61 -0.52 21.44 4.85
C LEU A 61 -1.72 21.15 5.75
N ILE A 62 -1.68 20.04 6.50
CA ILE A 62 -2.74 19.69 7.47
C ILE A 62 -2.83 20.74 8.60
N LYS A 63 -1.70 21.21 9.14
CA LYS A 63 -1.70 22.25 10.19
C LYS A 63 -2.28 23.56 9.70
N LEU A 64 -1.83 24.05 8.53
CA LEU A 64 -2.33 25.29 7.94
C LEU A 64 -3.84 25.26 7.71
N GLN A 65 -4.39 24.10 7.37
CA GLN A 65 -5.84 23.94 7.24
C GLN A 65 -6.55 23.98 8.60
N ARG A 66 -6.00 23.34 9.62
CA ARG A 66 -6.54 23.41 10.98
C ARG A 66 -6.58 24.84 11.52
N GLU A 67 -5.53 25.62 11.30
CA GLU A 67 -5.45 27.02 11.71
C GLU A 67 -6.47 27.92 10.99
N LYS A 68 -6.88 27.55 9.78
CA LYS A 68 -7.93 28.24 9.02
C LYS A 68 -9.35 27.76 9.34
N GLU A 69 -9.53 26.94 10.38
CA GLU A 69 -10.79 26.25 10.70
C GLU A 69 -11.33 25.36 9.57
N LEU A 70 -10.52 25.12 8.55
CA LEU A 70 -10.85 24.23 7.44
C LEU A 70 -10.54 22.79 7.89
N SER A 71 -11.54 22.03 8.22
CA SER A 71 -11.38 20.61 8.55
C SER A 71 -11.78 19.75 7.36
N SER A 72 -11.31 18.50 7.33
CA SER A 72 -11.80 17.49 6.36
C SER A 72 -13.31 17.20 6.51
N PHE A 73 -13.92 17.69 7.58
CA PHE A 73 -15.36 17.68 7.80
C PHE A 73 -16.10 18.74 7.01
N ALA A 74 -15.44 19.84 6.63
CA ALA A 74 -16.00 20.81 5.72
C ALA A 74 -15.98 20.26 4.29
N ALA A 75 -17.06 20.48 3.56
CA ALA A 75 -17.15 20.18 2.12
C ALA A 75 -16.29 21.15 1.28
N ASP A 76 -15.14 21.54 1.80
CA ASP A 76 -14.26 22.48 1.13
C ASP A 76 -13.40 21.77 0.10
N ARG A 77 -13.61 22.15 -1.16
CA ARG A 77 -12.81 21.70 -2.31
C ARG A 77 -11.31 22.06 -2.20
N SER A 78 -10.93 22.88 -1.20
CA SER A 78 -9.54 23.31 -0.97
C SER A 78 -8.70 22.27 -0.21
N TRP A 79 -9.28 21.14 0.25
CA TRP A 79 -8.51 20.05 0.84
C TRP A 79 -7.47 19.56 -0.17
N PRO A 80 -6.17 19.64 0.13
CA PRO A 80 -5.12 19.28 -0.82
C PRO A 80 -5.02 17.75 -0.93
N ARG A 81 -5.89 17.16 -1.74
CA ARG A 81 -5.85 15.71 -1.97
C ARG A 81 -4.56 15.27 -2.67
N GLU A 82 -4.09 16.11 -3.60
CA GLU A 82 -2.86 15.83 -4.34
C GLU A 82 -2.15 17.14 -4.70
N LYS A 83 -0.84 17.19 -4.45
CA LYS A 83 0.02 18.30 -4.87
C LYS A 83 1.33 17.78 -5.40
N THR A 84 1.76 18.33 -6.52
CA THR A 84 3.03 18.02 -7.17
C THR A 84 4.04 19.12 -6.87
N TYR A 85 5.24 18.73 -6.48
CA TYR A 85 6.38 19.61 -6.26
C TYR A 85 7.58 19.10 -7.05
N GLU A 86 8.36 20.03 -7.62
CA GLU A 86 9.64 19.72 -8.22
C GLU A 86 10.76 19.97 -7.21
N PHE A 87 11.58 18.97 -6.96
CA PHE A 87 12.69 19.05 -6.03
C PHE A 87 13.94 18.41 -6.63
N GLU A 88 14.98 19.22 -6.93
CA GLU A 88 16.28 18.76 -7.46
C GLU A 88 16.19 17.76 -8.63
N GLY A 89 15.25 17.97 -9.55
CA GLY A 89 15.01 17.08 -10.70
C GLY A 89 14.25 15.80 -10.34
N LEU A 90 13.62 15.76 -9.18
CA LEU A 90 12.65 14.74 -8.78
C LEU A 90 11.26 15.37 -8.74
N THR A 91 10.27 14.67 -9.26
CA THR A 91 8.86 15.03 -9.11
C THR A 91 8.31 14.37 -7.86
N LEU A 92 7.83 15.17 -6.92
CA LEU A 92 7.27 14.72 -5.65
C LEU A 92 5.75 14.91 -5.67
N ASN A 93 5.01 13.82 -5.75
CA ASN A 93 3.56 13.82 -5.65
C ASN A 93 3.16 13.53 -4.20
N ILE A 94 2.49 14.51 -3.56
CA ILE A 94 2.01 14.39 -2.19
C ILE A 94 0.49 14.21 -2.25
N LYS A 95 0.00 13.07 -1.77
CA LYS A 95 -1.41 12.76 -1.60
C LYS A 95 -1.72 12.65 -0.12
N VAL A 96 -2.83 13.28 0.31
CA VAL A 96 -3.33 13.20 1.68
C VAL A 96 -4.72 12.58 1.63
N ASP A 97 -4.86 11.40 2.19
CA ASP A 97 -6.13 10.69 2.29
C ASP A 97 -6.68 10.75 3.73
N ASP A 98 -8.00 10.79 3.86
CA ASP A 98 -8.68 10.75 5.15
C ASP A 98 -8.98 9.29 5.51
N GLU A 99 -8.38 8.78 6.56
CA GLU A 99 -8.63 7.41 7.03
C GLU A 99 -10.08 7.18 7.49
N ASN A 100 -10.79 8.24 7.90
CA ASN A 100 -12.24 8.14 8.16
C ASN A 100 -13.09 8.08 6.89
N SER A 101 -12.49 8.14 5.69
CA SER A 101 -13.18 7.83 4.44
C SER A 101 -13.38 6.32 4.21
N LYS A 102 -12.76 5.46 5.04
CA LYS A 102 -12.65 4.01 4.88
C LYS A 102 -13.29 3.27 6.07
N ILE A 103 -13.61 1.99 5.86
CA ILE A 103 -14.20 1.11 6.87
C ILE A 103 -13.06 0.53 7.74
N ASN A 104 -13.20 0.61 9.07
CA ASN A 104 -12.29 -0.06 9.99
C ASN A 104 -12.93 -1.33 10.56
N PRO A 105 -12.53 -2.52 10.09
CA PRO A 105 -13.11 -3.78 10.56
C PRO A 105 -12.82 -4.04 12.04
N ASN A 106 -11.69 -3.58 12.57
CA ASN A 106 -11.34 -3.69 13.98
C ASN A 106 -12.30 -2.94 14.92
N LYS A 107 -13.16 -2.05 14.40
CA LYS A 107 -14.15 -1.31 15.19
C LYS A 107 -15.54 -1.91 15.12
N ILE A 108 -15.70 -3.03 14.42
CA ILE A 108 -16.96 -3.78 14.38
C ILE A 108 -17.23 -4.42 15.74
N PHE A 109 -16.19 -4.96 16.38
CA PHE A 109 -16.27 -5.53 17.71
C PHE A 109 -15.91 -4.49 18.77
N GLY A 110 -16.72 -4.43 19.81
CA GLY A 110 -16.53 -3.53 20.95
C GLY A 110 -15.42 -4.02 21.89
N LYS A 111 -15.25 -3.31 23.01
CA LYS A 111 -14.26 -3.67 24.02
C LYS A 111 -14.72 -4.82 24.92
N GLU A 112 -16.03 -4.99 25.06
CA GLU A 112 -16.62 -6.07 25.84
C GLU A 112 -16.86 -7.27 24.94
N LYS A 113 -16.61 -8.46 25.46
CA LYS A 113 -16.80 -9.72 24.72
C LYS A 113 -18.23 -9.84 24.22
N GLY A 114 -18.37 -10.02 22.89
CA GLY A 114 -19.65 -10.13 22.21
C GLY A 114 -20.35 -8.79 21.92
N GLU A 115 -19.74 -7.66 22.26
CA GLU A 115 -20.25 -6.35 21.85
C GLU A 115 -20.02 -6.13 20.36
N ILE A 116 -21.07 -5.80 19.61
CA ILE A 116 -21.00 -5.51 18.17
C ILE A 116 -21.54 -4.10 17.90
N ASN A 117 -20.76 -3.29 17.22
CA ASN A 117 -21.22 -2.04 16.63
C ASN A 117 -22.13 -2.34 15.43
N SER A 118 -23.42 -2.43 15.65
CA SER A 118 -24.41 -2.83 14.65
C SER A 118 -24.44 -1.92 13.41
N ARG A 119 -24.14 -0.63 13.55
CA ARG A 119 -24.07 0.29 12.41
C ARG A 119 -22.88 -0.03 11.51
N LEU A 120 -21.71 -0.21 12.11
CA LEU A 120 -20.50 -0.53 11.35
C LEU A 120 -20.55 -1.93 10.75
N TYR A 121 -21.14 -2.88 11.49
CA TYR A 121 -21.41 -4.22 10.98
C TYR A 121 -22.35 -4.21 9.77
N SER A 122 -23.42 -3.40 9.80
CA SER A 122 -24.34 -3.25 8.66
C SER A 122 -23.65 -2.60 7.48
N LEU A 123 -22.84 -1.56 7.70
CA LEU A 123 -22.03 -0.92 6.65
C LEU A 123 -21.05 -1.90 6.02
N TYR A 124 -20.33 -2.67 6.82
CA TYR A 124 -19.39 -3.69 6.37
C TYR A 124 -20.09 -4.73 5.48
N ASN A 125 -21.23 -5.27 5.93
CA ASN A 125 -22.01 -6.22 5.13
C ASN A 125 -22.52 -5.60 3.83
N GLY A 126 -23.02 -4.37 3.89
CA GLY A 126 -23.48 -3.61 2.72
C GLY A 126 -22.35 -3.38 1.72
N PHE A 127 -21.15 -3.10 2.20
CA PHE A 127 -19.97 -2.89 1.37
C PHE A 127 -19.58 -4.16 0.60
N PHE A 128 -19.47 -5.30 1.28
CA PHE A 128 -19.15 -6.57 0.61
C PHE A 128 -20.21 -6.93 -0.45
N SER A 129 -21.48 -6.68 -0.15
CA SER A 129 -22.57 -6.89 -1.12
C SER A 129 -22.50 -5.93 -2.32
N ALA A 130 -22.24 -4.65 -2.09
CA ALA A 130 -22.18 -3.63 -3.14
C ALA A 130 -20.98 -3.84 -4.08
N MET A 131 -19.86 -4.33 -3.56
CA MET A 131 -18.64 -4.65 -4.31
C MET A 131 -18.70 -6.04 -4.98
N GLY A 132 -19.73 -6.84 -4.71
CA GLY A 132 -19.84 -8.19 -5.24
C GLY A 132 -18.86 -9.20 -4.64
N TYR A 133 -18.24 -8.88 -3.50
CA TYR A 133 -17.35 -9.79 -2.80
C TYR A 133 -18.13 -10.98 -2.20
N SER A 134 -17.47 -12.13 -2.05
CA SER A 134 -18.10 -13.35 -1.58
C SER A 134 -18.56 -13.26 -0.13
N ALA A 135 -19.61 -13.99 0.21
CA ALA A 135 -20.03 -14.13 1.62
C ALA A 135 -18.95 -14.88 2.44
N THR A 136 -18.14 -15.71 1.78
CA THR A 136 -17.05 -16.45 2.42
C THR A 136 -15.93 -15.52 2.87
N SER A 137 -15.44 -14.63 2.00
CA SER A 137 -14.41 -13.64 2.37
C SER A 137 -14.93 -12.70 3.46
N ARG A 138 -16.18 -12.22 3.33
CA ARG A 138 -16.82 -11.36 4.33
C ARG A 138 -16.84 -11.99 5.72
N ASP A 139 -17.40 -13.19 5.84
CA ASP A 139 -17.59 -13.86 7.12
C ASP A 139 -16.24 -14.36 7.69
N SER A 140 -15.32 -14.81 6.83
CA SER A 140 -13.99 -15.25 7.27
C SER A 140 -13.12 -14.12 7.83
N LEU A 141 -13.26 -12.89 7.32
CA LEU A 141 -12.54 -11.75 7.89
C LEU A 141 -13.09 -11.37 9.28
N LEU A 142 -14.39 -11.54 9.50
CA LEU A 142 -14.98 -11.32 10.82
C LEU A 142 -14.56 -12.40 11.82
N ASP A 143 -14.50 -13.68 11.41
CA ASP A 143 -14.00 -14.79 12.23
C ASP A 143 -12.49 -14.65 12.53
N TRP A 144 -11.74 -14.03 11.64
CA TRP A 144 -10.31 -13.75 11.87
C TRP A 144 -10.06 -12.79 13.02
N ILE A 145 -10.99 -11.83 13.22
CA ILE A 145 -10.80 -10.70 14.16
C ILE A 145 -11.62 -10.80 15.44
N ASP A 146 -12.66 -11.64 15.52
CA ASP A 146 -13.42 -11.79 16.76
C ASP A 146 -12.70 -12.68 17.79
N GLU A 147 -13.24 -12.78 18.99
CA GLU A 147 -12.55 -13.42 20.11
C GLU A 147 -12.92 -14.90 20.31
N ASP A 148 -13.84 -15.43 19.50
CA ASP A 148 -14.31 -16.81 19.70
C ASP A 148 -13.83 -17.74 18.57
N ASP A 149 -14.15 -19.04 18.68
CA ASP A 149 -13.80 -20.09 17.69
C ASP A 149 -15.08 -20.65 17.02
N ILE A 150 -16.16 -19.85 16.97
CA ILE A 150 -17.45 -20.27 16.41
C ILE A 150 -17.60 -19.70 15.01
N PRO A 151 -17.44 -20.52 13.95
CA PRO A 151 -17.48 -20.00 12.60
C PRO A 151 -18.85 -19.43 12.26
N ARG A 152 -18.88 -18.28 11.57
CA ARG A 152 -20.07 -17.77 10.90
C ARG A 152 -20.50 -18.71 9.80
N GLN A 153 -21.69 -18.51 9.27
CA GLN A 153 -22.28 -19.41 8.29
C GLN A 153 -21.36 -19.72 7.09
N ASN A 154 -20.62 -18.74 6.61
CA ASN A 154 -19.66 -18.89 5.50
C ASN A 154 -18.22 -18.62 5.94
N GLY A 155 -17.97 -18.51 7.22
CA GLY A 155 -16.71 -18.12 7.80
C GLY A 155 -15.69 -19.25 7.93
N ALA A 156 -14.56 -18.95 8.56
CA ALA A 156 -13.45 -19.88 8.72
C ALA A 156 -12.69 -19.62 10.02
N GLU A 157 -12.77 -20.59 10.92
CA GLU A 157 -12.06 -20.63 12.19
C GLU A 157 -10.88 -21.61 12.16
N ALA A 158 -10.17 -21.75 13.26
CA ALA A 158 -8.97 -22.57 13.39
C ALA A 158 -9.12 -23.98 12.83
N PHE A 159 -10.30 -24.59 12.92
CA PHE A 159 -10.57 -25.91 12.34
C PHE A 159 -10.41 -25.92 10.82
N TYR A 160 -10.94 -24.90 10.11
CA TYR A 160 -10.79 -24.79 8.66
C TYR A 160 -9.33 -24.73 8.26
N TYR A 161 -8.54 -23.81 8.86
CA TYR A 161 -7.13 -23.57 8.48
C TYR A 161 -6.28 -24.83 8.72
N ARG A 162 -6.48 -25.54 9.85
CA ARG A 162 -5.78 -26.80 10.13
C ARG A 162 -6.15 -27.89 9.12
N THR A 163 -7.41 -28.01 8.75
CA THR A 163 -7.88 -29.02 7.80
C THR A 163 -7.37 -28.72 6.39
N ALA A 164 -7.24 -27.44 6.03
CA ALA A 164 -6.64 -26.99 4.78
C ALA A 164 -5.10 -27.18 4.74
N GLY A 165 -4.48 -27.61 5.84
CA GLY A 165 -3.02 -27.84 5.93
C GLY A 165 -2.21 -26.56 6.02
N LEU A 166 -2.82 -25.45 6.39
CA LEU A 166 -2.13 -24.17 6.53
C LEU A 166 -1.31 -24.12 7.83
N PRO A 167 -0.12 -23.48 7.81
CA PRO A 167 0.77 -23.43 8.98
C PRO A 167 0.34 -22.38 10.03
N TYR A 168 -0.83 -21.78 9.88
CA TYR A 168 -1.38 -20.75 10.77
C TYR A 168 -2.88 -20.96 10.98
N VAL A 169 -3.42 -20.24 11.96
CA VAL A 169 -4.85 -20.19 12.29
C VAL A 169 -5.22 -18.73 12.60
N PRO A 170 -6.50 -18.36 12.59
CA PRO A 170 -6.94 -17.03 13.02
C PRO A 170 -6.38 -16.68 14.40
N PRO A 171 -5.89 -15.47 14.61
CA PRO A 171 -5.40 -15.02 15.90
C PRO A 171 -6.52 -14.66 16.88
N ASN A 172 -7.77 -14.56 16.40
CA ASN A 172 -8.96 -14.13 17.13
C ASN A 172 -8.72 -12.80 17.87
N LYS A 173 -8.19 -11.83 17.12
CA LYS A 173 -7.78 -10.50 17.60
C LYS A 173 -7.92 -9.47 16.49
N PRO A 174 -8.05 -8.17 16.86
CA PRO A 174 -7.97 -7.10 15.89
C PRO A 174 -6.75 -7.23 14.98
N LEU A 175 -6.92 -6.96 13.69
CA LEU A 175 -5.84 -6.92 12.71
C LEU A 175 -4.74 -5.97 13.19
N TYR A 176 -3.50 -6.43 13.14
CA TYR A 176 -2.31 -5.63 13.43
C TYR A 176 -1.83 -4.88 12.18
N GLY A 177 -1.92 -5.52 11.02
CA GLY A 177 -1.57 -4.98 9.72
C GLY A 177 -2.60 -5.36 8.66
N ILE A 178 -2.75 -4.51 7.64
CA ILE A 178 -3.72 -4.77 6.55
C ILE A 178 -3.30 -6.00 5.72
N GLU A 179 -2.01 -6.32 5.73
CA GLU A 179 -1.41 -7.46 5.04
C GLU A 179 -1.92 -8.81 5.60
N GLU A 180 -2.38 -8.83 6.86
CA GLU A 180 -2.96 -10.04 7.46
C GLU A 180 -4.20 -10.53 6.70
N ILE A 181 -4.91 -9.64 6.01
CA ILE A 181 -6.10 -10.00 5.22
C ILE A 181 -5.75 -11.01 4.12
N SER A 182 -4.53 -11.00 3.62
CA SER A 182 -4.05 -11.99 2.64
C SER A 182 -3.97 -13.42 3.18
N LEU A 183 -3.97 -13.60 4.49
CA LEU A 183 -3.98 -14.89 5.15
C LEU A 183 -5.40 -15.42 5.39
N VAL A 184 -6.39 -14.55 5.27
CA VAL A 184 -7.81 -14.88 5.49
C VAL A 184 -8.34 -15.67 4.30
N ARG A 185 -9.19 -16.65 4.59
CA ARG A 185 -9.84 -17.48 3.57
C ARG A 185 -10.55 -16.62 2.52
N ASP A 186 -10.39 -16.98 1.24
CA ASP A 186 -11.08 -16.42 0.08
C ASP A 186 -10.68 -14.97 -0.26
N PHE A 187 -9.51 -14.50 0.23
CA PHE A 187 -8.90 -13.27 -0.23
C PHE A 187 -7.76 -13.58 -1.20
N THR A 188 -8.01 -13.31 -2.48
CA THR A 188 -7.00 -13.38 -3.54
C THR A 188 -6.31 -12.02 -3.71
N GLU A 189 -5.21 -11.99 -4.45
CA GLU A 189 -4.52 -10.74 -4.78
C GLU A 189 -5.45 -9.76 -5.52
N ASP A 190 -6.27 -10.28 -6.45
CA ASP A 190 -7.24 -9.47 -7.22
C ASP A 190 -8.30 -8.82 -6.32
N VAL A 191 -8.81 -9.55 -5.34
CA VAL A 191 -9.77 -9.01 -4.35
C VAL A 191 -9.12 -7.95 -3.48
N LEU A 192 -7.85 -8.15 -3.09
CA LEU A 192 -7.14 -7.23 -2.21
C LEU A 192 -6.69 -5.96 -2.92
N PHE A 193 -6.07 -6.10 -4.09
CA PHE A 193 -5.38 -5.02 -4.79
C PHE A 193 -6.14 -4.50 -6.01
N GLY A 194 -7.21 -5.21 -6.43
CA GLY A 194 -7.93 -4.96 -7.66
C GLY A 194 -7.27 -5.60 -8.88
N GLU A 195 -7.98 -5.58 -9.98
CA GLU A 195 -7.51 -6.12 -11.25
C GLU A 195 -7.17 -5.01 -12.24
N GLU A 196 -6.20 -5.27 -13.10
CA GLU A 196 -5.93 -4.39 -14.24
C GLU A 196 -6.97 -4.64 -15.33
N LYS A 197 -7.73 -3.60 -15.68
CA LYS A 197 -8.73 -3.64 -16.76
C LYS A 197 -8.07 -3.68 -18.13
N GLU A 198 -8.84 -4.10 -19.14
CA GLU A 198 -8.39 -4.14 -20.54
C GLU A 198 -7.90 -2.77 -21.08
N ASP A 199 -8.34 -1.67 -20.51
CA ASP A 199 -7.92 -0.31 -20.84
C ASP A 199 -6.66 0.16 -20.09
N GLY A 200 -6.08 -0.69 -19.23
CA GLY A 200 -4.91 -0.40 -18.41
C GLY A 200 -5.21 0.39 -17.13
N GLU A 201 -6.48 0.65 -16.81
CA GLU A 201 -6.85 1.22 -15.52
C GLU A 201 -6.89 0.12 -14.44
N MET A 202 -6.32 0.42 -13.26
CA MET A 202 -6.43 -0.46 -12.10
C MET A 202 -7.79 -0.28 -11.43
N GLU A 203 -8.54 -1.37 -11.32
CA GLU A 203 -9.72 -1.41 -10.46
C GLU A 203 -9.30 -1.33 -8.99
N LYS A 204 -10.10 -0.67 -8.17
CA LYS A 204 -9.80 -0.56 -6.74
C LYS A 204 -10.05 -1.90 -6.06
N GLY A 205 -9.07 -2.33 -5.27
CA GLY A 205 -9.19 -3.49 -4.40
C GLY A 205 -9.72 -3.15 -3.02
N LEU A 206 -9.92 -4.17 -2.20
CA LEU A 206 -10.41 -4.03 -0.84
C LEU A 206 -9.59 -3.06 0.01
N ILE A 207 -8.27 -3.04 -0.15
CA ILE A 207 -7.34 -2.19 0.61
C ILE A 207 -7.59 -0.69 0.41
N ASP A 208 -8.21 -0.30 -0.71
CA ASP A 208 -8.58 1.10 -0.96
C ASP A 208 -9.73 1.58 -0.08
N PHE A 209 -10.52 0.66 0.46
CA PHE A 209 -11.75 0.92 1.20
C PHE A 209 -11.68 0.54 2.69
N ILE A 210 -10.63 -0.17 3.09
CA ILE A 210 -10.40 -0.61 4.48
C ILE A 210 -9.23 0.13 5.09
N THR A 211 -9.33 0.41 6.40
CA THR A 211 -8.26 0.99 7.21
C THR A 211 -8.23 0.36 8.60
N LEU A 212 -7.11 0.47 9.28
CA LEU A 212 -6.97 0.10 10.69
C LEU A 212 -6.81 1.33 11.61
N PHE A 213 -6.75 2.54 11.04
CA PHE A 213 -6.36 3.76 11.75
C PHE A 213 -7.52 4.69 12.08
N SER A 214 -8.71 4.49 11.48
CA SER A 214 -9.88 5.32 11.79
C SER A 214 -10.52 4.96 13.14
N ASP A 215 -11.32 5.89 13.67
CA ASP A 215 -12.11 5.67 14.89
C ASP A 215 -13.40 4.84 14.67
N GLY A 216 -13.64 4.40 13.45
CA GLY A 216 -14.82 3.63 13.02
C GLY A 216 -16.00 4.49 12.59
N LYS A 217 -15.86 5.83 12.57
CA LYS A 217 -16.85 6.73 11.98
C LYS A 217 -16.49 7.02 10.54
N ILE A 218 -17.49 7.11 9.68
CA ILE A 218 -17.28 7.46 8.28
C ILE A 218 -17.47 8.95 8.06
N ASN A 219 -16.45 9.59 7.48
CA ASN A 219 -16.54 10.97 7.05
C ASN A 219 -17.25 11.06 5.69
N VAL A 220 -18.50 11.48 5.72
CA VAL A 220 -19.33 11.59 4.51
C VAL A 220 -18.82 12.63 3.50
N ASN A 221 -17.92 13.54 3.89
CA ASN A 221 -17.35 14.52 2.97
C ASN A 221 -16.17 13.98 2.16
N THR A 222 -15.55 12.89 2.61
CA THR A 222 -14.34 12.34 1.99
C THR A 222 -14.51 10.90 1.51
N CYS A 223 -15.52 10.17 1.99
CA CYS A 223 -15.75 8.78 1.58
C CYS A 223 -16.15 8.66 0.11
N THR A 224 -15.92 7.48 -0.43
CA THR A 224 -16.10 7.18 -1.86
C THR A 224 -17.56 6.82 -2.20
N PRO A 225 -17.94 6.84 -3.49
CA PRO A 225 -19.27 6.41 -3.93
C PRO A 225 -19.63 4.99 -3.48
N GLU A 226 -18.64 4.09 -3.46
CA GLU A 226 -18.82 2.69 -3.07
C GLU A 226 -19.24 2.58 -1.60
N ILE A 227 -18.66 3.43 -0.73
CA ILE A 227 -19.06 3.49 0.69
C ILE A 227 -20.48 4.03 0.85
N PHE A 228 -20.91 5.00 0.04
CA PHE A 228 -22.30 5.44 0.05
C PHE A 228 -23.26 4.34 -0.41
N SER A 229 -22.89 3.60 -1.46
CA SER A 229 -23.67 2.44 -1.90
C SER A 229 -23.81 1.40 -0.79
N ALA A 230 -22.76 1.16 -0.03
CA ALA A 230 -22.76 0.30 1.15
C ALA A 230 -23.69 0.80 2.27
N MET A 231 -23.87 2.12 2.39
CA MET A 231 -24.84 2.73 3.31
C MET A 231 -26.29 2.65 2.82
N GLY A 232 -26.52 2.17 1.58
CA GLY A 232 -27.85 2.04 0.97
C GLY A 232 -28.33 3.27 0.21
N PHE A 233 -27.47 4.24 -0.11
CA PHE A 233 -27.80 5.36 -0.97
C PHE A 233 -27.95 4.91 -2.42
N THR A 234 -28.94 5.48 -3.12
CA THR A 234 -29.12 5.23 -4.55
C THR A 234 -28.07 5.99 -5.38
N ALA A 235 -27.81 5.56 -6.61
CA ALA A 235 -26.89 6.26 -7.52
C ALA A 235 -27.26 7.75 -7.68
N ALA A 236 -28.55 8.07 -7.76
CA ALA A 236 -29.04 9.45 -7.88
C ALA A 236 -28.77 10.28 -6.61
N ASP A 237 -28.86 9.67 -5.44
CA ASP A 237 -28.52 10.34 -4.17
C ASP A 237 -27.03 10.60 -4.06
N ILE A 238 -26.20 9.61 -4.43
CA ILE A 238 -24.74 9.70 -4.44
C ILE A 238 -24.29 10.83 -5.38
N GLU A 239 -24.84 10.91 -6.59
CA GLU A 239 -24.54 11.98 -7.54
C GLU A 239 -24.84 13.36 -6.95
N LYS A 240 -26.01 13.55 -6.32
CA LYS A 240 -26.38 14.81 -5.64
C LYS A 240 -25.41 15.16 -4.51
N ILE A 241 -25.03 14.18 -3.68
CA ILE A 241 -24.10 14.39 -2.58
C ILE A 241 -22.73 14.80 -3.13
N LEU A 242 -22.22 14.12 -4.15
CA LEU A 242 -20.93 14.43 -4.75
C LEU A 242 -20.91 15.81 -5.44
N ALA A 243 -22.04 16.21 -6.06
CA ALA A 243 -22.18 17.53 -6.67
C ALA A 243 -22.24 18.68 -5.63
N SER A 244 -22.63 18.37 -4.38
CA SER A 244 -22.72 19.35 -3.29
C SER A 244 -21.43 19.50 -2.47
N ARG A 245 -20.46 18.65 -2.67
CA ARG A 245 -19.15 18.61 -1.98
C ARG A 245 -18.16 19.69 -2.42
#